data_2ad4a6551a22fedec0c6a6e24078df2a
#
_entry.id   2ad4a6551a22fedec0c6a6e24078df2a
#
_cell.length_a   1.000
_cell.length_b   1.000
_cell.length_c   1.000
_cell.angle_alpha   90.00
_cell.angle_beta   90.00
_cell.angle_gamma   90.00
#
_symmetry.space_group_name_H-M   'P 1'
#
loop_
_entity.id
_entity.type
_entity.pdbx_description
1 polymer ?
#
loop_
_entity_poly.entity_id
_entity_poly.type
_entity_poly.pdbx_seq_one_letter_code
_entity_poly.pdbx_strand_id
1 'polypeptide(L)'
;MSGGFYLTRLDHLLDPNRIYKLETADFTKLNPNTKTCPVFRTSRDAVLTKKLYNMAPILVNEETGENPWDIRLATLFNMATASSQFKTRQQLLEMGAQEIGDKFNANDILYVPLYEGKMIWFYNHHYGEFPLENVQRPNSIPATSIDTLKNPNSALRPWYWVKQEDVQAKLVKTDSKGNITWQWNHNFYIAFRDVTNATNERTCVASLMPSCEFLAMLSSLTFDFIVKQKVGGSSMGFFMMKQLPFLTPEQIQESGYGRDIVERVARLCWFNHDLDGWMEELRKECPKDYDLPDEPVIWDEEKRAIWQAELDAIFAHLYGLSTEDLRYILDPEDICGKGCINETFRVLKEREIRELGEYRTKRLVLEAWNKFGFDN
;
A
#
# COMPACT_ATOMS: atom_id res chain seq x y z
N MET A 1 1.44 -18.37 -27.96
CA MET A 1 0.50 -19.22 -27.19
C MET A 1 -0.81 -18.46 -27.01
N SER A 2 -1.99 -19.11 -27.25
CA SER A 2 -3.28 -18.52 -26.87
C SER A 2 -3.73 -19.15 -25.57
N GLY A 3 -4.20 -18.34 -24.62
CA GLY A 3 -4.63 -18.79 -23.31
C GLY A 3 -5.98 -18.18 -22.91
N GLY A 4 -6.71 -18.91 -22.10
CA GLY A 4 -7.89 -18.43 -21.42
C GLY A 4 -7.93 -19.08 -20.05
N PHE A 5 -8.11 -18.27 -19.00
CA PHE A 5 -8.19 -18.73 -17.61
C PHE A 5 -9.52 -18.33 -17.00
N TYR A 6 -9.85 -18.93 -15.87
CA TYR A 6 -11.15 -18.73 -15.20
C TYR A 6 -12.37 -19.08 -16.08
N LEU A 7 -12.19 -20.02 -17.03
CA LEU A 7 -13.25 -20.50 -17.89
C LEU A 7 -14.05 -21.57 -17.13
N THR A 8 -15.32 -21.31 -16.89
CA THR A 8 -16.22 -22.22 -16.17
C THR A 8 -17.25 -22.92 -17.07
N ARG A 9 -17.28 -22.55 -18.37
CA ARG A 9 -18.21 -23.08 -19.38
C ARG A 9 -17.48 -23.23 -20.72
N LEU A 10 -17.94 -24.12 -21.58
CA LEU A 10 -17.33 -24.38 -22.89
C LEU A 10 -17.48 -23.19 -23.86
N ASP A 11 -18.61 -22.47 -23.79
CA ASP A 11 -18.85 -21.29 -24.59
C ASP A 11 -17.88 -20.14 -24.28
N HIS A 12 -17.27 -20.11 -23.08
CA HIS A 12 -16.21 -19.16 -22.75
C HIS A 12 -14.97 -19.29 -23.63
N LEU A 13 -14.73 -20.46 -24.23
CA LEU A 13 -13.62 -20.66 -25.17
C LEU A 13 -13.83 -19.93 -26.51
N LEU A 14 -15.07 -19.58 -26.83
CA LEU A 14 -15.44 -18.86 -28.03
C LEU A 14 -15.56 -17.34 -27.82
N ASP A 15 -15.47 -16.89 -26.56
CA ASP A 15 -15.56 -15.48 -26.22
C ASP A 15 -14.18 -14.78 -26.42
N PRO A 16 -14.04 -13.90 -27.43
CA PRO A 16 -12.77 -13.23 -27.72
C PRO A 16 -12.29 -12.34 -26.57
N ASN A 17 -13.19 -11.92 -25.68
CA ASN A 17 -12.81 -11.12 -24.49
C ASN A 17 -12.12 -11.95 -23.41
N ARG A 18 -12.24 -13.28 -23.45
CA ARG A 18 -11.62 -14.20 -22.47
C ARG A 18 -10.36 -14.86 -22.99
N ILE A 19 -10.10 -14.76 -24.29
CA ILE A 19 -8.94 -15.39 -24.91
C ILE A 19 -7.91 -14.33 -25.24
N TYR A 20 -6.69 -14.53 -24.78
CA TYR A 20 -5.58 -13.63 -25.03
C TYR A 20 -4.34 -14.38 -25.54
N LYS A 21 -3.46 -13.65 -26.22
CA LYS A 21 -2.21 -14.19 -26.76
C LYS A 21 -1.06 -13.80 -25.84
N LEU A 22 -0.22 -14.80 -25.52
CA LEU A 22 1.04 -14.63 -24.83
C LEU A 22 2.19 -15.05 -25.73
N GLU A 23 3.21 -14.23 -25.79
CA GLU A 23 4.50 -14.52 -26.45
C GLU A 23 5.50 -14.99 -25.41
N THR A 24 6.59 -15.61 -25.83
CA THR A 24 7.65 -16.07 -24.92
C THR A 24 8.23 -14.91 -24.09
N ALA A 25 8.35 -13.73 -24.72
CA ALA A 25 8.83 -12.52 -24.07
C ALA A 25 7.93 -12.06 -22.92
N ASP A 26 6.61 -12.31 -22.97
CA ASP A 26 5.67 -11.93 -21.91
C ASP A 26 5.97 -12.65 -20.59
N PHE A 27 6.40 -13.92 -20.64
CA PHE A 27 6.73 -14.69 -19.44
C PHE A 27 7.93 -14.08 -18.72
N THR A 28 8.97 -13.75 -19.47
CA THR A 28 10.17 -13.13 -18.90
C THR A 28 9.90 -11.70 -18.42
N LYS A 29 9.03 -10.97 -19.13
CA LYS A 29 8.71 -9.58 -18.78
C LYS A 29 7.80 -9.45 -17.56
N LEU A 30 6.72 -10.24 -17.52
CA LEU A 30 5.71 -10.14 -16.46
C LEU A 30 6.13 -10.90 -15.19
N ASN A 31 6.93 -11.96 -15.32
CA ASN A 31 7.38 -12.79 -14.21
C ASN A 31 8.88 -13.12 -14.35
N PRO A 32 9.78 -12.13 -14.37
CA PRO A 32 11.20 -12.38 -14.66
C PRO A 32 11.88 -13.30 -13.64
N ASN A 33 11.57 -13.16 -12.35
CA ASN A 33 12.19 -13.97 -11.29
C ASN A 33 11.68 -15.42 -11.27
N THR A 34 10.43 -15.68 -11.66
CA THR A 34 9.83 -17.02 -11.59
C THR A 34 9.60 -17.67 -12.94
N LYS A 35 9.55 -16.88 -14.02
CA LYS A 35 9.24 -17.31 -15.39
C LYS A 35 7.92 -18.12 -15.50
N THR A 36 7.00 -17.90 -14.56
CA THR A 36 5.67 -18.53 -14.54
C THR A 36 4.74 -17.90 -15.56
N CYS A 37 3.72 -18.66 -15.98
CA CYS A 37 2.69 -18.17 -16.90
C CYS A 37 1.83 -17.09 -16.23
N PRO A 38 1.76 -15.86 -16.78
CA PRO A 38 0.81 -14.86 -16.28
C PRO A 38 -0.63 -15.28 -16.64
N VAL A 39 -1.54 -14.98 -15.73
CA VAL A 39 -2.95 -15.37 -15.82
C VAL A 39 -3.82 -14.12 -15.78
N PHE A 40 -4.77 -13.99 -16.71
CA PHE A 40 -5.68 -12.86 -16.80
C PHE A 40 -7.12 -13.32 -16.93
N ARG A 41 -8.06 -12.49 -16.50
CA ARG A 41 -9.50 -12.75 -16.63
C ARG A 41 -10.02 -12.37 -18.00
N THR A 42 -9.49 -11.29 -18.57
CA THR A 42 -9.89 -10.76 -19.88
C THR A 42 -8.69 -10.49 -20.77
N SER A 43 -8.92 -10.42 -22.08
CA SER A 43 -7.91 -9.98 -23.04
C SER A 43 -7.46 -8.55 -22.79
N ARG A 44 -8.38 -7.67 -22.33
CA ARG A 44 -8.04 -6.28 -22.00
C ARG A 44 -7.17 -6.17 -20.76
N ASP A 45 -7.42 -6.99 -19.71
CA ASP A 45 -6.54 -7.07 -18.53
C ASP A 45 -5.11 -7.46 -18.95
N ALA A 46 -4.97 -8.41 -19.87
CA ALA A 46 -3.67 -8.81 -20.39
C ALA A 46 -2.95 -7.67 -21.13
N VAL A 47 -3.68 -6.93 -21.98
CA VAL A 47 -3.11 -5.78 -22.72
C VAL A 47 -2.69 -4.68 -21.75
N LEU A 48 -3.55 -4.30 -20.79
CA LEU A 48 -3.25 -3.26 -19.81
C LEU A 48 -2.09 -3.66 -18.91
N THR A 49 -2.07 -4.88 -18.41
CA THR A 49 -0.95 -5.35 -17.57
C THR A 49 0.37 -5.29 -18.34
N LYS A 50 0.40 -5.74 -19.60
CA LYS A 50 1.60 -5.62 -20.45
C LYS A 50 2.02 -4.16 -20.63
N LYS A 51 1.07 -3.24 -20.83
CA LYS A 51 1.33 -1.81 -20.96
C LYS A 51 2.00 -1.27 -19.69
N LEU A 52 1.47 -1.58 -18.51
CA LEU A 52 2.02 -1.15 -17.22
C LEU A 52 3.44 -1.68 -16.97
N TYR A 53 3.71 -2.94 -17.32
CA TYR A 53 5.06 -3.53 -17.27
C TYR A 53 6.02 -3.00 -18.35
N ASN A 54 5.52 -2.31 -19.39
CA ASN A 54 6.34 -1.59 -20.34
C ASN A 54 6.82 -0.24 -19.79
N MET A 55 6.03 0.36 -18.89
CA MET A 55 6.31 1.68 -18.32
C MET A 55 7.28 1.62 -17.13
N ALA A 56 7.27 0.52 -16.36
CA ALA A 56 7.99 0.41 -15.12
C ALA A 56 8.73 -0.93 -15.00
N PRO A 57 9.99 -0.95 -14.52
CA PRO A 57 10.70 -2.19 -14.20
C PRO A 57 10.05 -2.87 -12.98
N ILE A 58 10.37 -4.14 -12.75
CA ILE A 58 9.99 -4.81 -11.51
C ILE A 58 10.79 -4.27 -10.33
N LEU A 59 10.20 -4.35 -9.13
CA LEU A 59 10.80 -3.81 -7.91
C LEU A 59 12.20 -4.34 -7.64
N VAL A 60 12.40 -5.65 -7.75
CA VAL A 60 13.70 -6.29 -7.57
C VAL A 60 13.86 -7.38 -8.62
N ASN A 61 14.84 -7.23 -9.48
CA ASN A 61 15.24 -8.25 -10.44
C ASN A 61 16.32 -9.13 -9.81
N GLU A 62 15.97 -10.35 -9.43
CA GLU A 62 16.91 -11.28 -8.77
C GLU A 62 17.98 -11.85 -9.72
N GLU A 63 17.75 -11.80 -11.05
CA GLU A 63 18.70 -12.26 -12.07
C GLU A 63 19.79 -11.21 -12.34
N THR A 64 19.41 -9.93 -12.44
CA THR A 64 20.34 -8.82 -12.71
C THR A 64 20.86 -8.14 -11.44
N GLY A 65 20.15 -8.28 -10.32
CA GLY A 65 20.42 -7.57 -9.07
C GLY A 65 19.87 -6.14 -9.05
N GLU A 66 19.14 -5.71 -10.07
CA GLU A 66 18.54 -4.38 -10.13
C GLU A 66 17.50 -4.19 -9.02
N ASN A 67 17.61 -3.07 -8.31
CA ASN A 67 16.72 -2.67 -7.22
C ASN A 67 16.73 -1.12 -7.14
N PRO A 68 15.99 -0.43 -8.02
CA PRO A 68 16.04 1.03 -8.15
C PRO A 68 15.70 1.80 -6.86
N TRP A 69 14.91 1.20 -5.99
CA TRP A 69 14.50 1.79 -4.70
C TRP A 69 15.43 1.40 -3.54
N ASP A 70 16.47 0.60 -3.77
CA ASP A 70 17.30 -0.05 -2.74
C ASP A 70 16.45 -0.66 -1.60
N ILE A 71 15.28 -1.23 -1.96
CA ILE A 71 14.31 -1.69 -0.98
C ILE A 71 14.71 -3.05 -0.43
N ARG A 72 14.43 -3.26 0.86
CA ARG A 72 14.59 -4.54 1.53
C ARG A 72 13.28 -4.94 2.19
N LEU A 73 12.80 -6.12 1.82
CA LEU A 73 11.59 -6.71 2.39
C LEU A 73 11.95 -7.58 3.59
N ALA A 74 11.29 -7.34 4.73
CA ALA A 74 11.56 -8.09 5.96
C ALA A 74 10.26 -8.34 6.76
N THR A 75 10.16 -9.52 7.38
CA THR A 75 9.19 -9.79 8.43
C THR A 75 9.88 -9.53 9.77
N LEU A 76 9.51 -8.44 10.45
CA LEU A 76 10.15 -8.09 11.72
C LEU A 76 9.79 -9.10 12.81
N PHE A 77 8.49 -9.39 12.99
CA PHE A 77 8.00 -10.31 13.99
C PHE A 77 6.91 -11.21 13.41
N ASN A 78 6.97 -12.48 13.77
CA ASN A 78 5.94 -13.45 13.44
C ASN A 78 5.28 -13.92 14.74
N MET A 79 3.94 -13.82 14.83
CA MET A 79 3.18 -14.18 16.03
C MET A 79 3.43 -15.63 16.50
N ALA A 80 3.67 -16.55 15.58
CA ALA A 80 3.90 -17.95 15.91
C ALA A 80 5.28 -18.22 16.53
N THR A 81 6.30 -17.41 16.19
CA THR A 81 7.70 -17.68 16.59
C THR A 81 8.29 -16.65 17.55
N ALA A 82 7.70 -15.45 17.63
CA ALA A 82 8.21 -14.34 18.43
C ALA A 82 7.27 -13.91 19.58
N SER A 83 6.19 -14.63 19.84
CA SER A 83 5.16 -14.24 20.83
C SER A 83 5.70 -14.06 22.26
N SER A 84 6.80 -14.74 22.62
CA SER A 84 7.46 -14.55 23.93
C SER A 84 8.08 -13.16 24.12
N GLN A 85 8.37 -12.44 23.04
CA GLN A 85 8.92 -11.08 23.06
C GLN A 85 7.81 -10.02 23.24
N PHE A 86 6.54 -10.38 23.06
CA PHE A 86 5.42 -9.46 23.11
C PHE A 86 4.93 -9.25 24.53
N LYS A 87 4.63 -8.00 24.87
CA LYS A 87 4.05 -7.61 26.15
C LYS A 87 2.71 -6.92 25.94
N THR A 88 1.72 -7.30 26.72
CA THR A 88 0.46 -6.56 26.79
C THR A 88 0.62 -5.32 27.68
N ARG A 89 -0.32 -4.36 27.54
CA ARG A 89 -0.36 -3.19 28.42
C ARG A 89 -0.36 -3.57 29.91
N GLN A 90 -1.19 -4.56 30.28
CA GLN A 90 -1.26 -5.04 31.66
C GLN A 90 0.08 -5.56 32.17
N GLN A 91 0.77 -6.40 31.39
CA GLN A 91 2.09 -6.92 31.75
C GLN A 91 3.13 -5.81 31.94
N LEU A 92 3.10 -4.77 31.08
CA LEU A 92 4.01 -3.63 31.20
C LEU A 92 3.72 -2.82 32.47
N LEU A 93 2.46 -2.57 32.80
CA LEU A 93 2.07 -1.89 34.04
C LEU A 93 2.46 -2.71 35.30
N GLU A 94 2.27 -4.04 35.26
CA GLU A 94 2.71 -4.94 36.34
C GLU A 94 4.23 -4.93 36.53
N MET A 95 5.01 -4.64 35.47
CA MET A 95 6.45 -4.43 35.53
C MET A 95 6.84 -3.02 36.02
N GLY A 96 5.89 -2.16 36.33
CA GLY A 96 6.11 -0.78 36.76
C GLY A 96 6.47 0.17 35.60
N ALA A 97 6.14 -0.19 34.36
CA ALA A 97 6.40 0.66 33.20
C ALA A 97 5.59 1.95 33.24
N GLN A 98 6.21 3.05 32.82
CA GLN A 98 5.54 4.35 32.61
C GLN A 98 5.10 4.46 31.15
N GLU A 99 3.83 4.85 30.97
CA GLU A 99 3.25 5.12 29.65
C GLU A 99 3.70 6.50 29.15
N ILE A 100 4.21 6.58 27.92
CA ILE A 100 4.71 7.80 27.27
C ILE A 100 4.15 7.83 25.84
N GLY A 101 3.01 8.49 25.65
CA GLY A 101 2.28 8.47 24.38
C GLY A 101 1.83 7.05 24.03
N ASP A 102 2.27 6.53 22.88
CA ASP A 102 2.01 5.18 22.42
C ASP A 102 3.02 4.13 22.94
N LYS A 103 4.04 4.54 23.71
CA LYS A 103 5.19 3.74 24.17
C LYS A 103 5.16 3.51 25.67
N PHE A 104 5.97 2.56 26.13
CA PHE A 104 6.20 2.31 27.55
C PHE A 104 7.70 2.31 27.87
N ASN A 105 8.07 2.89 29.00
CA ASN A 105 9.41 2.79 29.58
C ASN A 105 9.38 1.96 30.87
N ALA A 106 10.11 0.85 30.90
CA ALA A 106 10.27 0.00 32.05
C ALA A 106 11.76 -0.16 32.35
N ASN A 107 12.26 0.45 33.45
CA ASN A 107 13.68 0.34 33.85
C ASN A 107 14.65 0.70 32.71
N ASP A 108 14.46 1.84 32.07
CA ASP A 108 15.23 2.32 30.91
C ASP A 108 15.11 1.46 29.64
N ILE A 109 14.20 0.50 29.62
CA ILE A 109 13.87 -0.28 28.43
C ILE A 109 12.63 0.33 27.80
N LEU A 110 12.78 0.81 26.55
CA LEU A 110 11.67 1.36 25.77
C LEU A 110 10.95 0.24 25.02
N TYR A 111 9.65 0.17 25.20
CA TYR A 111 8.74 -0.70 24.45
C TYR A 111 7.94 0.14 23.46
N VAL A 112 7.93 -0.28 22.21
CA VAL A 112 7.24 0.38 21.09
C VAL A 112 6.05 -0.43 20.62
N PRO A 113 5.01 0.20 20.03
CA PRO A 113 3.83 -0.48 19.51
C PRO A 113 4.16 -1.58 18.51
N LEU A 114 3.52 -2.74 18.66
CA LEU A 114 3.56 -3.82 17.65
C LEU A 114 2.33 -3.71 16.75
N TYR A 115 2.54 -3.28 15.52
CA TYR A 115 1.47 -3.17 14.52
C TYR A 115 1.03 -4.54 13.99
N GLU A 116 -0.26 -4.69 13.85
CA GLU A 116 -0.89 -5.81 13.15
C GLU A 116 -1.51 -5.34 11.84
N GLY A 117 -1.57 -6.19 10.82
CA GLY A 117 -2.02 -5.78 9.49
C GLY A 117 -3.40 -5.10 9.43
N LYS A 118 -4.32 -5.41 10.36
CA LYS A 118 -5.64 -4.77 10.44
C LYS A 118 -5.65 -3.40 11.11
N MET A 119 -4.52 -2.97 11.68
CA MET A 119 -4.38 -1.65 12.30
C MET A 119 -4.04 -0.56 11.29
N ILE A 120 -3.68 -0.93 10.05
CA ILE A 120 -3.30 0.01 9.00
C ILE A 120 -4.28 -0.02 7.83
N TRP A 121 -4.43 1.12 7.16
CA TRP A 121 -5.12 1.32 5.90
C TRP A 121 -4.38 2.36 5.06
N PHE A 122 -4.84 2.66 3.86
CA PHE A 122 -4.20 3.65 2.98
C PHE A 122 -4.00 4.97 3.70
N TYR A 123 -2.75 5.39 3.84
CA TYR A 123 -2.36 6.64 4.52
C TYR A 123 -2.92 6.80 5.94
N ASN A 124 -3.29 5.67 6.57
CA ASN A 124 -3.86 5.66 7.90
C ASN A 124 -3.20 4.55 8.74
N HIS A 125 -2.28 4.98 9.61
CA HIS A 125 -1.61 4.10 10.58
C HIS A 125 -2.44 3.83 11.83
N HIS A 126 -3.58 4.50 11.98
CA HIS A 126 -4.54 4.40 13.09
C HIS A 126 -5.89 3.83 12.63
N TYR A 127 -5.93 2.98 11.61
CA TYR A 127 -7.17 2.45 11.04
C TYR A 127 -7.93 1.54 12.01
N GLY A 128 -7.21 0.78 12.83
CA GLY A 128 -7.80 -0.08 13.86
C GLY A 128 -6.99 -0.04 15.14
N GLU A 129 -7.67 -0.05 16.28
CA GLU A 129 -7.06 0.00 17.61
C GLU A 129 -7.79 -0.90 18.59
N PHE A 130 -7.15 -1.23 19.71
CA PHE A 130 -7.75 -2.01 20.79
C PHE A 130 -8.24 -1.10 21.91
N PRO A 131 -9.54 -1.20 22.32
CA PRO A 131 -10.07 -0.47 23.47
C PRO A 131 -9.32 -0.82 24.77
N LEU A 132 -9.07 0.19 25.61
CA LEU A 132 -8.35 0.04 26.88
C LEU A 132 -9.09 -0.85 27.90
N GLU A 133 -10.42 -0.91 27.81
CA GLU A 133 -11.29 -1.66 28.71
C GLU A 133 -11.24 -3.17 28.48
N ASN A 134 -10.69 -3.61 27.35
CA ASN A 134 -10.66 -5.01 27.01
C ASN A 134 -9.67 -5.78 27.87
N VAL A 135 -10.18 -6.62 28.76
CA VAL A 135 -9.39 -7.57 29.57
C VAL A 135 -8.93 -8.77 28.73
N GLN A 136 -9.69 -9.11 27.70
CA GLN A 136 -9.38 -10.19 26.75
C GLN A 136 -9.25 -9.65 25.33
N ARG A 137 -8.28 -10.20 24.59
CA ARG A 137 -8.07 -9.80 23.21
C ARG A 137 -9.29 -10.14 22.35
N PRO A 138 -9.91 -9.17 21.68
CA PRO A 138 -11.02 -9.42 20.79
C PRO A 138 -10.56 -10.21 19.53
N ASN A 139 -11.47 -10.98 18.94
CA ASN A 139 -11.21 -11.76 17.72
C ASN A 139 -10.98 -10.88 16.48
N SER A 140 -11.49 -9.65 16.51
CA SER A 140 -11.30 -8.66 15.45
C SER A 140 -10.80 -7.35 16.04
N ILE A 141 -10.00 -6.62 15.29
CA ILE A 141 -9.57 -5.27 15.68
C ILE A 141 -10.70 -4.30 15.30
N PRO A 142 -11.26 -3.55 16.27
CA PRO A 142 -12.25 -2.52 15.98
C PRO A 142 -11.66 -1.40 15.11
N ALA A 143 -12.49 -0.79 14.28
CA ALA A 143 -12.10 0.42 13.57
C ALA A 143 -11.94 1.58 14.57
N THR A 144 -10.91 2.39 14.38
CA THR A 144 -10.70 3.60 15.17
C THR A 144 -11.83 4.59 14.94
N SER A 145 -12.32 5.20 16.02
CA SER A 145 -13.42 6.16 15.92
C SER A 145 -13.00 7.43 15.17
N ILE A 146 -13.95 8.08 14.51
CA ILE A 146 -13.70 9.34 13.83
C ILE A 146 -13.24 10.45 14.79
N ASP A 147 -13.71 10.42 16.03
CA ASP A 147 -13.29 11.38 17.06
C ASP A 147 -11.85 11.17 17.48
N THR A 148 -11.39 9.91 17.56
CA THR A 148 -9.98 9.57 17.78
C THR A 148 -9.11 10.05 16.61
N LEU A 149 -9.54 9.80 15.37
CA LEU A 149 -8.81 10.23 14.17
C LEU A 149 -8.72 11.76 14.04
N LYS A 150 -9.73 12.50 14.52
CA LYS A 150 -9.73 13.97 14.54
C LYS A 150 -8.90 14.57 15.67
N ASN A 151 -8.49 13.78 16.64
CA ASN A 151 -7.68 14.24 17.76
C ASN A 151 -6.18 14.05 17.46
N PRO A 152 -5.41 15.12 17.19
CA PRO A 152 -3.99 14.99 16.88
C PRO A 152 -3.14 14.44 18.03
N ASN A 153 -3.66 14.48 19.27
CA ASN A 153 -2.99 13.94 20.46
C ASN A 153 -3.40 12.49 20.76
N SER A 154 -4.19 11.85 19.90
CA SER A 154 -4.55 10.45 20.11
C SER A 154 -3.33 9.54 19.89
N ALA A 155 -2.99 8.72 20.88
CA ALA A 155 -1.94 7.72 20.77
C ALA A 155 -2.50 6.40 20.25
N LEU A 156 -1.74 5.69 19.42
CA LEU A 156 -2.11 4.38 18.93
C LEU A 156 -2.23 3.36 20.08
N ARG A 157 -3.24 2.49 20.03
CA ARG A 157 -3.50 1.45 21.03
C ARG A 157 -3.37 0.06 20.40
N PRO A 158 -2.16 -0.51 20.34
CA PRO A 158 -1.97 -1.89 19.91
C PRO A 158 -2.37 -2.85 21.05
N TRP A 159 -2.44 -4.16 20.75
CA TRP A 159 -2.59 -5.18 21.79
C TRP A 159 -1.26 -5.52 22.46
N TYR A 160 -0.16 -5.42 21.68
CA TYR A 160 1.18 -5.78 22.12
C TYR A 160 2.18 -4.67 21.90
N TRP A 161 3.21 -4.68 22.73
CA TRP A 161 4.43 -3.89 22.61
C TRP A 161 5.63 -4.82 22.55
N VAL A 162 6.69 -4.38 21.90
CA VAL A 162 7.99 -5.06 21.81
C VAL A 162 9.11 -4.13 22.22
N LYS A 163 10.23 -4.65 22.67
CA LYS A 163 11.39 -3.83 22.97
C LYS A 163 11.89 -3.14 21.71
N GLN A 164 12.22 -1.86 21.81
CA GLN A 164 12.81 -1.11 20.69
C GLN A 164 14.13 -1.72 20.23
N GLU A 165 14.95 -2.22 21.15
CA GLU A 165 16.21 -2.93 20.84
C GLU A 165 15.99 -4.15 19.95
N ASP A 166 14.92 -4.93 20.19
CA ASP A 166 14.59 -6.11 19.39
C ASP A 166 14.17 -5.71 17.96
N VAL A 167 13.51 -4.56 17.79
CA VAL A 167 13.20 -3.98 16.49
C VAL A 167 14.49 -3.56 15.78
N GLN A 168 15.34 -2.79 16.47
CA GLN A 168 16.61 -2.30 15.91
C GLN A 168 17.53 -3.44 15.49
N ALA A 169 17.62 -4.51 16.30
CA ALA A 169 18.43 -5.68 15.97
C ALA A 169 18.00 -6.36 14.65
N LYS A 170 16.72 -6.27 14.27
CA LYS A 170 16.23 -6.81 12.99
C LYS A 170 16.48 -5.90 11.80
N LEU A 171 16.79 -4.64 12.06
CA LEU A 171 17.08 -3.60 11.06
C LEU A 171 18.59 -3.44 10.79
N VAL A 172 19.40 -4.38 11.30
CA VAL A 172 20.85 -4.44 11.06
C VAL A 172 21.21 -5.82 10.51
N LYS A 173 22.09 -5.86 9.52
CA LYS A 173 22.72 -7.10 9.04
C LYS A 173 24.22 -7.02 9.24
N THR A 174 24.81 -8.14 9.70
CA THR A 174 26.24 -8.28 9.88
C THR A 174 26.78 -9.42 9.03
N ASP A 175 28.05 -9.33 8.66
CA ASP A 175 28.79 -10.44 8.06
C ASP A 175 29.18 -11.49 9.11
N SER A 176 29.86 -12.56 8.68
CA SER A 176 30.34 -13.62 9.57
C SER A 176 31.40 -13.16 10.59
N LYS A 177 31.94 -11.96 10.41
CA LYS A 177 32.95 -11.34 11.30
C LYS A 177 32.31 -10.31 12.26
N GLY A 178 31.00 -10.10 12.17
CA GLY A 178 30.26 -9.12 12.98
C GLY A 178 30.28 -7.69 12.44
N ASN A 179 30.86 -7.42 11.25
CA ASN A 179 30.81 -6.09 10.67
C ASN A 179 29.43 -5.80 10.12
N ILE A 180 28.92 -4.59 10.34
CA ILE A 180 27.64 -4.15 9.79
C ILE A 180 27.77 -4.05 8.27
N THR A 181 26.95 -4.82 7.54
CA THR A 181 26.87 -4.81 6.09
C THR A 181 25.67 -4.01 5.59
N TRP A 182 24.69 -3.81 6.45
CA TRP A 182 23.51 -3.00 6.18
C TRP A 182 22.86 -2.58 7.49
N GLN A 183 22.37 -1.36 7.56
CA GLN A 183 21.59 -0.83 8.66
C GLN A 183 20.52 0.11 8.12
N TRP A 184 19.31 0.00 8.66
CA TRP A 184 18.25 0.96 8.41
C TRP A 184 18.45 2.17 9.32
N ASN A 185 18.57 3.36 8.71
CA ASN A 185 18.92 4.59 9.43
C ASN A 185 17.74 5.55 9.64
N HIS A 186 16.54 5.17 9.19
CA HIS A 186 15.32 5.95 9.40
C HIS A 186 14.53 5.41 10.59
N ASN A 187 13.73 6.28 11.21
CA ASN A 187 12.89 5.90 12.34
C ASN A 187 11.59 5.21 11.92
N PHE A 188 11.26 5.21 10.64
CA PHE A 188 10.01 4.70 10.08
C PHE A 188 10.29 3.73 8.93
N TYR A 189 9.32 2.86 8.63
CA TYR A 189 9.35 1.90 7.52
C TYR A 189 7.95 1.70 6.95
N ILE A 190 7.87 1.25 5.69
CA ILE A 190 6.61 0.93 5.04
C ILE A 190 6.16 -0.44 5.51
N ALA A 191 4.96 -0.50 6.06
CA ALA A 191 4.27 -1.74 6.33
C ALA A 191 3.21 -1.99 5.25
N PHE A 192 3.09 -3.24 4.79
CA PHE A 192 2.00 -3.67 3.95
C PHE A 192 1.37 -4.96 4.48
N ARG A 193 0.10 -5.16 4.14
CA ARG A 193 -0.61 -6.38 4.53
C ARG A 193 -0.20 -7.54 3.64
N ASP A 194 0.36 -8.59 4.23
CA ASP A 194 0.61 -9.85 3.52
C ASP A 194 -0.70 -10.60 3.26
N VAL A 195 -1.53 -10.78 4.29
CA VAL A 195 -2.82 -11.49 4.15
C VAL A 195 -3.82 -10.60 3.41
N THR A 196 -4.12 -10.98 2.17
CA THR A 196 -5.01 -10.24 1.27
C THR A 196 -5.62 -11.18 0.22
N ASN A 197 -6.59 -10.67 -0.57
CA ASN A 197 -7.21 -11.43 -1.66
C ASN A 197 -7.59 -10.48 -2.80
N ALA A 198 -7.52 -10.96 -4.05
CA ALA A 198 -7.91 -10.19 -5.22
C ALA A 198 -9.39 -9.77 -5.23
N THR A 199 -10.24 -10.44 -4.46
CA THR A 199 -11.67 -10.11 -4.31
C THR A 199 -11.95 -9.08 -3.22
N ASN A 200 -10.94 -8.67 -2.44
CA ASN A 200 -11.10 -7.60 -1.46
C ASN A 200 -11.38 -6.26 -2.17
N GLU A 201 -11.94 -5.30 -1.44
CA GLU A 201 -12.09 -3.92 -1.91
C GLU A 201 -10.77 -3.39 -2.48
N ARG A 202 -9.71 -3.50 -1.71
CA ARG A 202 -8.33 -3.21 -2.09
C ARG A 202 -7.44 -4.38 -1.71
N THR A 203 -6.45 -4.68 -2.53
CA THR A 203 -5.57 -5.85 -2.36
C THR A 203 -4.22 -5.45 -1.78
N CYS A 204 -3.57 -4.43 -2.31
CA CYS A 204 -2.35 -3.88 -1.74
C CYS A 204 -2.71 -2.79 -0.73
N VAL A 205 -2.60 -3.08 0.56
CA VAL A 205 -2.82 -2.09 1.63
C VAL A 205 -1.50 -1.81 2.31
N ALA A 206 -1.04 -0.57 2.23
CA ALA A 206 0.20 -0.10 2.84
C ALA A 206 -0.01 1.16 3.66
N SER A 207 0.83 1.36 4.67
CA SER A 207 0.88 2.56 5.50
C SER A 207 2.25 2.66 6.16
N LEU A 208 2.54 3.82 6.78
CA LEU A 208 3.80 4.15 7.45
C LEU A 208 4.99 4.27 6.48
N MET A 209 5.87 5.24 6.68
CA MET A 209 6.75 5.75 5.61
C MET A 209 8.19 5.96 6.02
N PRO A 210 9.19 5.82 5.08
CA PRO A 210 9.96 7.02 4.75
C PRO A 210 9.68 7.63 3.36
N SER A 211 9.40 6.88 2.29
CA SER A 211 9.19 7.49 0.97
C SER A 211 7.72 7.74 0.63
N CYS A 212 7.37 9.02 0.42
CA CYS A 212 6.03 9.44 0.02
C CYS A 212 5.63 8.84 -1.33
N GLU A 213 6.53 8.86 -2.30
CA GLU A 213 6.29 8.40 -3.66
C GLU A 213 6.03 6.90 -3.70
N PHE A 214 6.84 6.14 -2.95
CA PHE A 214 6.68 4.69 -2.88
C PHE A 214 5.34 4.30 -2.23
N LEU A 215 4.93 4.96 -1.13
CA LEU A 215 3.62 4.72 -0.52
C LEU A 215 2.49 5.09 -1.47
N ALA A 216 2.54 6.26 -2.08
CA ALA A 216 1.48 6.72 -2.97
C ALA A 216 1.32 5.74 -4.14
N MET A 217 2.41 5.25 -4.70
CA MET A 217 2.38 4.23 -5.75
C MET A 217 1.72 2.93 -5.27
N LEU A 218 2.15 2.37 -4.13
CA LEU A 218 1.54 1.18 -3.52
C LEU A 218 0.04 1.35 -3.23
N SER A 219 -0.37 2.58 -2.90
CA SER A 219 -1.74 2.90 -2.53
C SER A 219 -2.63 3.23 -3.73
N SER A 220 -2.06 3.46 -4.91
CA SER A 220 -2.81 3.85 -6.10
C SER A 220 -3.70 2.72 -6.64
N LEU A 221 -4.83 3.11 -7.26
CA LEU A 221 -5.75 2.17 -7.92
C LEU A 221 -5.09 1.47 -9.11
N THR A 222 -4.23 2.19 -9.85
CA THR A 222 -3.47 1.61 -10.97
C THR A 222 -2.56 0.49 -10.50
N PHE A 223 -1.83 0.69 -9.40
CA PHE A 223 -0.97 -0.36 -8.83
C PHE A 223 -1.80 -1.52 -8.27
N ASP A 224 -2.90 -1.23 -7.57
CA ASP A 224 -3.77 -2.26 -7.01
C ASP A 224 -4.47 -3.09 -8.11
N PHE A 225 -4.77 -2.50 -9.27
CA PHE A 225 -5.21 -3.24 -10.46
C PHE A 225 -4.20 -4.32 -10.85
N ILE A 226 -2.91 -3.98 -10.91
CA ILE A 226 -1.84 -4.93 -11.24
C ILE A 226 -1.76 -6.03 -10.17
N VAL A 227 -1.79 -5.65 -8.90
CA VAL A 227 -1.75 -6.59 -7.77
C VAL A 227 -2.89 -7.58 -7.85
N LYS A 228 -4.11 -7.11 -8.15
CA LYS A 228 -5.30 -7.97 -8.33
C LYS A 228 -5.16 -8.98 -9.48
N GLN A 229 -4.40 -8.67 -10.52
CA GLN A 229 -4.09 -9.62 -11.60
C GLN A 229 -3.06 -10.69 -11.17
N LYS A 230 -2.24 -10.40 -10.17
CA LYS A 230 -1.15 -11.28 -9.71
C LYS A 230 -1.53 -12.15 -8.51
N VAL A 231 -2.34 -11.64 -7.61
CA VAL A 231 -2.74 -12.36 -6.38
C VAL A 231 -3.77 -13.43 -6.74
N GLY A 232 -3.31 -14.67 -6.82
CA GLY A 232 -4.19 -15.84 -7.04
C GLY A 232 -4.65 -16.55 -5.75
N GLY A 233 -4.13 -16.13 -4.59
CA GLY A 233 -4.39 -16.75 -3.28
C GLY A 233 -4.78 -15.74 -2.21
N SER A 234 -4.40 -16.03 -0.98
CA SER A 234 -4.72 -15.24 0.21
C SER A 234 -3.53 -14.47 0.79
N SER A 235 -2.42 -14.36 0.05
CA SER A 235 -1.19 -13.70 0.49
C SER A 235 -0.49 -12.98 -0.65
N MET A 236 0.05 -11.80 -0.34
CA MET A 236 0.92 -11.01 -1.20
C MET A 236 2.36 -11.12 -0.69
N GLY A 237 2.93 -12.34 -0.75
CA GLY A 237 4.28 -12.60 -0.27
C GLY A 237 5.37 -11.80 -0.98
N PHE A 238 6.55 -11.73 -0.38
CA PHE A 238 7.68 -10.95 -0.89
C PHE A 238 8.09 -11.32 -2.31
N PHE A 239 8.00 -12.59 -2.69
CA PHE A 239 8.31 -13.04 -4.04
C PHE A 239 7.41 -12.40 -5.10
N MET A 240 6.15 -12.13 -4.74
CA MET A 240 5.19 -11.46 -5.61
C MET A 240 5.47 -9.95 -5.65
N MET A 241 5.69 -9.33 -4.49
CA MET A 241 6.01 -7.89 -4.40
C MET A 241 7.22 -7.53 -5.26
N LYS A 242 8.28 -8.35 -5.24
CA LYS A 242 9.48 -8.13 -6.06
C LYS A 242 9.22 -8.09 -7.57
N GLN A 243 8.18 -8.78 -8.05
CA GLN A 243 7.84 -8.89 -9.47
C GLN A 243 6.76 -7.92 -9.92
N LEU A 244 6.31 -7.00 -9.06
CA LEU A 244 5.38 -5.94 -9.46
C LEU A 244 6.15 -4.79 -10.13
N PRO A 245 5.55 -4.11 -11.13
CA PRO A 245 6.20 -3.01 -11.83
C PRO A 245 6.11 -1.74 -11.00
N PHE A 246 7.25 -1.21 -10.61
CA PHE A 246 7.39 0.04 -9.85
C PHE A 246 8.06 1.09 -10.72
N LEU A 247 7.44 2.26 -10.86
CA LEU A 247 8.11 3.43 -11.39
C LEU A 247 9.35 3.72 -10.55
N THR A 248 10.46 4.04 -11.20
CA THR A 248 11.70 4.33 -10.48
C THR A 248 11.68 5.72 -9.86
N PRO A 249 12.51 6.01 -8.84
CA PRO A 249 12.65 7.36 -8.30
C PRO A 249 12.94 8.40 -9.39
N GLU A 250 13.81 8.05 -10.36
CA GLU A 250 14.18 8.91 -11.49
C GLU A 250 12.96 9.22 -12.37
N GLN A 251 12.16 8.20 -12.72
CA GLN A 251 10.94 8.40 -13.52
C GLN A 251 9.95 9.35 -12.84
N ILE A 252 9.79 9.23 -11.51
CA ILE A 252 8.91 10.13 -10.75
C ILE A 252 9.49 11.55 -10.71
N GLN A 253 10.79 11.68 -10.49
CA GLN A 253 11.46 12.98 -10.47
C GLN A 253 11.37 13.67 -11.83
N GLU A 254 11.67 12.98 -12.92
CA GLU A 254 11.64 13.50 -14.29
C GLU A 254 10.22 13.88 -14.74
N SER A 255 9.19 13.26 -14.16
CA SER A 255 7.80 13.57 -14.48
C SER A 255 7.36 14.97 -14.05
N GLY A 256 8.05 15.57 -13.07
CA GLY A 256 7.68 16.85 -12.46
C GLY A 256 6.56 16.76 -11.40
N TYR A 257 5.98 15.57 -11.15
CA TYR A 257 4.89 15.39 -10.16
C TYR A 257 5.38 15.01 -8.76
N GLY A 258 6.70 14.89 -8.52
CA GLY A 258 7.25 14.53 -7.21
C GLY A 258 6.74 15.44 -6.09
N ARG A 259 6.72 16.77 -6.31
CA ARG A 259 6.15 17.74 -5.38
C ARG A 259 4.69 17.47 -5.06
N ASP A 260 3.86 17.31 -6.09
CA ASP A 260 2.42 17.03 -5.95
C ASP A 260 2.14 15.78 -5.13
N ILE A 261 2.95 14.75 -5.32
CA ILE A 261 2.85 13.48 -4.58
C ILE A 261 3.22 13.69 -3.12
N VAL A 262 4.39 14.28 -2.84
CA VAL A 262 4.90 14.47 -1.47
C VAL A 262 3.95 15.31 -0.62
N GLU A 263 3.48 16.44 -1.16
CA GLU A 263 2.59 17.35 -0.43
C GLU A 263 1.25 16.70 -0.06
N ARG A 264 0.69 15.87 -0.95
CA ARG A 264 -0.57 15.14 -0.66
C ARG A 264 -0.36 14.02 0.35
N VAL A 265 0.72 13.25 0.21
CA VAL A 265 1.04 12.18 1.15
C VAL A 265 1.31 12.74 2.55
N ALA A 266 2.02 13.86 2.65
CA ALA A 266 2.26 14.54 3.91
C ALA A 266 0.93 14.90 4.61
N ARG A 267 -0.02 15.49 3.87
CA ARG A 267 -1.35 15.84 4.39
C ARG A 267 -2.21 14.62 4.74
N LEU A 268 -2.05 13.53 4.01
CA LEU A 268 -2.79 12.30 4.25
C LEU A 268 -2.27 11.51 5.45
N CYS A 269 -0.95 11.48 5.68
CA CYS A 269 -0.32 10.64 6.69
C CYS A 269 -0.18 11.33 8.03
N TRP A 270 0.15 12.61 8.05
CA TRP A 270 0.41 13.33 9.29
C TRP A 270 -0.87 14.00 9.83
N PHE A 271 -1.70 13.22 10.48
CA PHE A 271 -2.93 13.68 11.13
C PHE A 271 -2.87 13.61 12.67
N ASN A 272 -1.78 13.08 13.24
CA ASN A 272 -1.51 13.07 14.66
C ASN A 272 0.00 13.11 14.95
N HIS A 273 0.36 13.36 16.20
CA HIS A 273 1.74 13.52 16.66
C HIS A 273 2.59 12.23 16.66
N ASP A 274 2.01 11.06 16.41
CA ASP A 274 2.78 9.79 16.32
C ASP A 274 3.79 9.81 15.15
N LEU A 275 3.56 10.64 14.13
CA LEU A 275 4.42 10.78 12.96
C LEU A 275 5.23 12.09 12.92
N ASP A 276 5.37 12.83 14.03
CA ASP A 276 6.17 14.07 14.07
C ASP A 276 7.61 13.84 13.63
N GLY A 277 8.26 12.79 14.14
CA GLY A 277 9.63 12.47 13.76
C GLY A 277 9.77 12.16 12.25
N TRP A 278 8.78 11.52 11.63
CA TRP A 278 8.77 11.32 10.19
C TRP A 278 8.64 12.66 9.44
N MET A 279 7.76 13.53 9.89
CA MET A 279 7.59 14.84 9.26
C MET A 279 8.87 15.70 9.38
N GLU A 280 9.59 15.59 10.50
CA GLU A 280 10.88 16.26 10.67
C GLU A 280 11.94 15.73 9.68
N GLU A 281 11.99 14.41 9.44
CA GLU A 281 12.87 13.81 8.43
C GLU A 281 12.48 14.30 7.03
N LEU A 282 11.19 14.23 6.69
CA LEU A 282 10.66 14.66 5.39
C LEU A 282 11.02 16.14 5.08
N ARG A 283 10.89 17.05 6.06
CA ARG A 283 11.24 18.46 5.90
C ARG A 283 12.74 18.70 5.66
N LYS A 284 13.62 17.80 6.13
CA LYS A 284 15.06 17.90 5.88
C LYS A 284 15.43 17.40 4.48
N GLU A 285 14.67 16.44 3.96
CA GLU A 285 14.93 15.81 2.67
C GLU A 285 14.29 16.57 1.50
N CYS A 286 13.13 17.21 1.74
CA CYS A 286 12.42 17.94 0.70
C CYS A 286 12.99 19.34 0.44
N PRO A 287 12.86 19.84 -0.82
CA PRO A 287 13.10 21.23 -1.14
C PRO A 287 12.25 22.18 -0.26
N LYS A 288 12.82 23.33 0.09
CA LYS A 288 12.17 24.29 1.02
C LYS A 288 10.92 24.98 0.48
N ASP A 289 10.68 24.89 -0.81
CA ASP A 289 9.52 25.46 -1.48
C ASP A 289 8.32 24.49 -1.54
N TYR A 290 8.47 23.27 -0.98
CA TYR A 290 7.35 22.34 -0.84
C TYR A 290 6.38 22.84 0.23
N ASP A 291 5.07 22.81 -0.10
CA ASP A 291 4.00 23.22 0.81
C ASP A 291 3.63 22.09 1.77
N LEU A 292 4.52 21.84 2.73
CA LEU A 292 4.30 20.83 3.77
C LEU A 292 3.51 21.43 4.93
N PRO A 293 2.57 20.70 5.55
CA PRO A 293 1.82 21.21 6.71
C PRO A 293 2.74 21.48 7.91
N ASP A 294 2.47 22.54 8.67
CA ASP A 294 3.23 22.91 9.87
C ASP A 294 2.77 22.15 11.13
N GLU A 295 1.53 21.71 11.15
CA GLU A 295 0.87 21.00 12.23
C GLU A 295 0.13 19.76 11.69
N PRO A 296 -0.16 18.74 12.52
CA PRO A 296 -0.96 17.60 12.10
C PRO A 296 -2.28 18.02 11.45
N VAL A 297 -2.55 17.47 10.28
CA VAL A 297 -3.72 17.83 9.48
C VAL A 297 -4.96 17.19 10.07
N ILE A 298 -5.91 18.01 10.50
CA ILE A 298 -7.18 17.52 11.06
C ILE A 298 -7.89 16.61 10.07
N TRP A 299 -8.29 15.41 10.54
CA TRP A 299 -8.96 14.41 9.74
C TRP A 299 -10.25 14.94 9.12
N ASP A 300 -10.32 14.91 7.80
CA ASP A 300 -11.44 15.34 6.98
C ASP A 300 -11.61 14.35 5.82
N GLU A 301 -12.68 13.57 5.84
CA GLU A 301 -12.89 12.49 4.88
C GLU A 301 -13.07 12.98 3.43
N GLU A 302 -13.64 14.17 3.23
CA GLU A 302 -13.83 14.73 1.89
C GLU A 302 -12.51 15.20 1.30
N LYS A 303 -11.72 15.97 2.06
CA LYS A 303 -10.39 16.40 1.62
C LYS A 303 -9.47 15.22 1.36
N ARG A 304 -9.49 14.23 2.25
CA ARG A 304 -8.70 13.01 2.09
C ARG A 304 -9.07 12.25 0.81
N ALA A 305 -10.37 12.11 0.52
CA ALA A 305 -10.84 11.47 -0.70
C ALA A 305 -10.36 12.22 -1.96
N ILE A 306 -10.35 13.56 -1.94
CA ILE A 306 -9.84 14.39 -3.04
C ILE A 306 -8.33 14.16 -3.22
N TRP A 307 -7.52 14.25 -2.16
CA TRP A 307 -6.06 14.05 -2.25
C TRP A 307 -5.70 12.65 -2.72
N GLN A 308 -6.42 11.61 -2.28
CA GLN A 308 -6.24 10.24 -2.75
C GLN A 308 -6.58 10.12 -4.24
N ALA A 309 -7.68 10.69 -4.68
CA ALA A 309 -8.08 10.68 -6.08
C ALA A 309 -7.09 11.44 -6.99
N GLU A 310 -6.51 12.53 -6.51
CA GLU A 310 -5.46 13.26 -7.21
C GLU A 310 -4.19 12.41 -7.36
N LEU A 311 -3.79 11.67 -6.32
CA LEU A 311 -2.68 10.72 -6.38
C LEU A 311 -2.99 9.56 -7.36
N ASP A 312 -4.22 9.03 -7.33
CA ASP A 312 -4.66 7.99 -8.27
C ASP A 312 -4.57 8.45 -9.72
N ALA A 313 -4.99 9.70 -10.02
CA ALA A 313 -4.88 10.29 -11.34
C ALA A 313 -3.43 10.49 -11.78
N ILE A 314 -2.57 11.02 -10.88
CA ILE A 314 -1.14 11.20 -11.15
C ILE A 314 -0.49 9.85 -11.48
N PHE A 315 -0.68 8.82 -10.67
CA PHE A 315 -0.08 7.52 -10.94
C PHE A 315 -0.65 6.84 -12.19
N ALA A 316 -1.94 7.02 -12.49
CA ALA A 316 -2.51 6.54 -13.74
C ALA A 316 -1.81 7.20 -14.95
N HIS A 317 -1.55 8.50 -14.90
CA HIS A 317 -0.80 9.23 -15.92
C HIS A 317 0.65 8.77 -16.02
N LEU A 318 1.36 8.64 -14.90
CA LEU A 318 2.75 8.19 -14.86
C LEU A 318 2.93 6.76 -15.42
N TYR A 319 1.95 5.90 -15.23
CA TYR A 319 1.89 4.58 -15.87
C TYR A 319 1.45 4.61 -17.33
N GLY A 320 1.27 5.79 -17.92
CA GLY A 320 0.94 5.99 -19.32
C GLY A 320 -0.47 5.56 -19.70
N LEU A 321 -1.42 5.52 -18.77
CA LEU A 321 -2.80 5.17 -19.08
C LEU A 321 -3.47 6.29 -19.90
N SER A 322 -4.35 5.89 -20.82
CA SER A 322 -5.31 6.80 -21.45
C SER A 322 -6.54 6.95 -20.56
N THR A 323 -7.37 7.96 -20.84
CA THR A 323 -8.68 8.14 -20.19
C THR A 323 -9.55 6.90 -20.30
N GLU A 324 -9.52 6.21 -21.44
CA GLU A 324 -10.26 4.97 -21.66
C GLU A 324 -9.74 3.83 -20.79
N ASP A 325 -8.40 3.70 -20.66
CA ASP A 325 -7.75 2.70 -19.80
C ASP A 325 -8.09 2.95 -18.33
N LEU A 326 -8.02 4.22 -17.89
CA LEU A 326 -8.37 4.61 -16.52
C LEU A 326 -9.83 4.31 -16.21
N ARG A 327 -10.76 4.67 -17.12
CA ARG A 327 -12.19 4.37 -16.97
C ARG A 327 -12.43 2.85 -16.88
N TYR A 328 -11.75 2.06 -17.70
CA TYR A 328 -11.84 0.60 -17.64
C TYR A 328 -11.34 0.04 -16.31
N ILE A 329 -10.23 0.55 -15.77
CA ILE A 329 -9.69 0.12 -14.47
C ILE A 329 -10.68 0.44 -13.35
N LEU A 330 -11.22 1.65 -13.35
CA LEU A 330 -12.17 2.12 -12.31
C LEU A 330 -13.51 1.39 -12.40
N ASP A 331 -14.07 1.30 -13.61
CA ASP A 331 -15.40 0.76 -13.87
C ASP A 331 -15.49 0.16 -15.28
N PRO A 332 -15.18 -1.12 -15.46
CA PRO A 332 -15.19 -1.74 -16.79
C PRO A 332 -16.52 -1.64 -17.52
N GLU A 333 -17.65 -1.54 -16.80
CA GLU A 333 -18.98 -1.39 -17.42
C GLU A 333 -19.13 -0.12 -18.27
N ASP A 334 -18.36 0.93 -17.95
CA ASP A 334 -18.30 2.16 -18.75
C ASP A 334 -17.80 1.93 -20.19
N ILE A 335 -16.98 0.92 -20.38
CA ILE A 335 -16.31 0.62 -21.66
C ILE A 335 -16.91 -0.60 -22.33
N CYS A 336 -17.17 -1.66 -21.58
CA CYS A 336 -17.64 -2.94 -22.10
C CYS A 336 -19.16 -3.10 -22.03
N GLY A 337 -19.88 -2.21 -21.34
CA GLY A 337 -21.31 -2.32 -21.06
C GLY A 337 -21.63 -3.27 -19.90
N LYS A 338 -22.92 -3.39 -19.56
CA LYS A 338 -23.39 -4.21 -18.46
C LYS A 338 -23.02 -5.69 -18.64
N GLY A 339 -22.59 -6.32 -17.56
CA GLY A 339 -22.19 -7.73 -17.55
C GLY A 339 -20.74 -7.96 -17.99
N CYS A 340 -19.90 -6.94 -17.91
CA CYS A 340 -18.48 -7.07 -18.13
C CYS A 340 -17.87 -8.15 -17.21
N ILE A 341 -16.94 -8.93 -17.75
CA ILE A 341 -16.44 -10.17 -17.14
C ILE A 341 -15.65 -9.90 -15.85
N ASN A 342 -15.01 -8.75 -15.76
CA ASN A 342 -14.14 -8.39 -14.64
C ASN A 342 -14.43 -6.96 -14.17
N GLU A 343 -14.96 -6.85 -12.98
CA GLU A 343 -15.06 -5.59 -12.24
C GLU A 343 -13.99 -5.58 -11.15
N THR A 344 -12.83 -5.02 -11.46
CA THR A 344 -11.66 -5.03 -10.56
C THR A 344 -11.98 -4.43 -9.19
N PHE A 345 -12.72 -3.31 -9.15
CA PHE A 345 -13.08 -2.59 -7.93
C PHE A 345 -14.57 -2.69 -7.58
N ARG A 346 -15.23 -3.81 -7.93
CA ARG A 346 -16.65 -4.02 -7.66
C ARG A 346 -17.04 -3.78 -6.20
N VAL A 347 -16.26 -4.31 -5.25
CA VAL A 347 -16.56 -4.17 -3.82
C VAL A 347 -16.51 -2.71 -3.37
N LEU A 348 -15.53 -1.94 -3.85
CA LEU A 348 -15.43 -0.50 -3.61
C LEU A 348 -16.63 0.25 -4.21
N LYS A 349 -16.94 -0.01 -5.48
CA LYS A 349 -18.08 0.57 -6.20
C LYS A 349 -19.40 0.29 -5.46
N GLU A 350 -19.69 -0.98 -5.13
CA GLU A 350 -20.92 -1.39 -4.44
C GLU A 350 -21.03 -0.75 -3.04
N ARG A 351 -19.93 -0.67 -2.30
CA ARG A 351 -19.90 -0.02 -0.98
C ARG A 351 -20.22 1.47 -1.10
N GLU A 352 -19.53 2.19 -1.99
CA GLU A 352 -19.75 3.63 -2.14
C GLU A 352 -21.17 3.97 -2.63
N ILE A 353 -21.70 3.22 -3.60
CA ILE A 353 -23.07 3.40 -4.05
C ILE A 353 -24.07 3.19 -2.90
N ARG A 354 -23.86 2.16 -2.06
CA ARG A 354 -24.73 1.88 -0.91
C ARG A 354 -24.65 2.97 0.17
N GLU A 355 -23.45 3.48 0.46
CA GLU A 355 -23.20 4.38 1.59
C GLU A 355 -23.32 5.85 1.20
N LEU A 356 -22.96 6.22 -0.03
CA LEU A 356 -22.88 7.59 -0.52
C LEU A 356 -23.89 7.91 -1.63
N GLY A 357 -24.56 6.89 -2.20
CA GLY A 357 -25.47 7.05 -3.33
C GLY A 357 -24.78 7.18 -4.70
N GLU A 358 -23.45 7.17 -4.75
CA GLU A 358 -22.64 7.28 -5.97
C GLU A 358 -21.33 6.48 -5.87
N TYR A 359 -20.69 6.21 -7.00
CA TYR A 359 -19.31 5.73 -7.03
C TYR A 359 -18.34 6.93 -6.97
N ARG A 360 -18.19 7.50 -5.75
CA ARG A 360 -17.42 8.73 -5.46
C ARG A 360 -15.98 8.67 -5.94
N THR A 361 -15.29 7.56 -5.66
CA THR A 361 -13.88 7.37 -6.07
C THR A 361 -13.72 7.56 -7.57
N LYS A 362 -14.56 6.92 -8.40
CA LYS A 362 -14.51 7.08 -9.86
C LYS A 362 -14.70 8.54 -10.28
N ARG A 363 -15.71 9.22 -9.73
CA ARG A 363 -15.97 10.63 -10.04
C ARG A 363 -14.77 11.51 -9.70
N LEU A 364 -14.25 11.40 -8.48
CA LEU A 364 -13.13 12.23 -8.03
C LEU A 364 -11.85 11.98 -8.81
N VAL A 365 -11.53 10.73 -9.15
CA VAL A 365 -10.34 10.39 -9.95
C VAL A 365 -10.45 10.98 -11.36
N LEU A 366 -11.62 10.90 -12.00
CA LEU A 366 -11.81 11.50 -13.32
C LEU A 366 -11.83 13.04 -13.28
N GLU A 367 -12.38 13.65 -12.23
CA GLU A 367 -12.28 15.09 -12.00
C GLU A 367 -10.82 15.53 -11.81
N ALA A 368 -10.02 14.78 -11.05
CA ALA A 368 -8.59 15.04 -10.88
C ALA A 368 -7.82 14.87 -12.20
N TRP A 369 -8.13 13.82 -12.97
CA TRP A 369 -7.56 13.59 -14.30
C TRP A 369 -7.75 14.80 -15.23
N ASN A 370 -8.97 15.29 -15.29
CA ASN A 370 -9.30 16.49 -16.09
C ASN A 370 -8.63 17.76 -15.54
N LYS A 371 -8.58 17.92 -14.21
CA LYS A 371 -7.93 19.05 -13.53
C LYS A 371 -6.44 19.16 -13.88
N PHE A 372 -5.74 18.04 -13.96
CA PHE A 372 -4.32 17.98 -14.35
C PHE A 372 -4.10 18.06 -15.87
N GLY A 373 -5.17 18.02 -16.69
CA GLY A 373 -5.07 18.11 -18.14
C GLY A 373 -4.48 16.86 -18.80
N PHE A 374 -4.71 15.69 -18.24
CA PHE A 374 -4.17 14.41 -18.73
C PHE A 374 -4.94 13.86 -19.95
N ASP A 375 -5.98 14.52 -20.39
CA ASP A 375 -6.78 14.14 -21.57
C ASP A 375 -6.14 14.50 -22.93
N ASN A 376 -4.98 15.14 -22.94
CA ASN A 376 -4.33 15.66 -24.15
C ASN A 376 -3.24 14.72 -24.69
#